data_b108937f07fdc5e0a8440dba4ac634e8
#
_entry.id   b108937f07fdc5e0a8440dba4ac634e8
#
_cell.length_a   1.000
_cell.length_b   1.000
_cell.length_c   1.000
_cell.angle_alpha   90.00
_cell.angle_beta   90.00
_cell.angle_gamma   90.00
#
_symmetry.space_group_name_H-M   'P 1'
#
loop_
_entity.id
_entity.type
_entity.pdbx_description
1 polymer ?
#
loop_
_entity_poly.entity_id
_entity_poly.type
_entity_poly.pdbx_seq_one_letter_code
_entity_poly.pdbx_strand_id
1 'polypeptide(L)'
;MSYRVRFTRQAEKDIKRLSPKLRDKLKAIVRNRLAVEPYSGKALLGSLKGYYSVRLSFQDRIVYSIHDNELLVLVLRARTHYGG
;
A
#
# COMPACT_ATOMS: atom_id res chain seq x y z
N MET A 1 -11.60 -10.56 10.21
CA MET A 1 -12.36 -9.53 9.47
C MET A 1 -11.51 -8.99 8.34
N SER A 2 -12.15 -8.70 7.22
CA SER A 2 -11.45 -8.17 6.06
C SER A 2 -11.67 -6.68 5.92
N TYR A 3 -10.63 -5.99 5.51
CA TYR A 3 -10.71 -4.59 5.13
C TYR A 3 -10.95 -4.50 3.63
N ARG A 4 -11.74 -3.53 3.22
CA ARG A 4 -11.82 -3.18 1.80
C ARG A 4 -10.55 -2.40 1.45
N VAL A 5 -10.03 -2.61 0.25
CA VAL A 5 -8.84 -1.89 -0.19
C VAL A 5 -9.22 -1.03 -1.39
N ARG A 6 -8.97 0.27 -1.26
CA ARG A 6 -9.25 1.24 -2.32
C ARG A 6 -7.94 1.92 -2.72
N PHE A 7 -7.94 2.51 -3.89
CA PHE A 7 -6.73 3.11 -4.45
C PHE A 7 -7.02 4.55 -4.85
N THR A 8 -6.08 5.44 -4.53
CA THR A 8 -6.15 6.81 -5.03
C THR A 8 -5.84 6.80 -6.53
N ARG A 9 -6.17 7.90 -7.19
CA ARG A 9 -5.85 8.04 -8.61
C ARG A 9 -4.34 7.93 -8.84
N GLN A 10 -3.56 8.52 -7.94
CA GLN A 10 -2.10 8.44 -8.06
C GLN A 10 -1.61 7.00 -7.92
N ALA A 11 -2.18 6.25 -6.97
CA ALA A 11 -1.83 4.84 -6.81
C ALA A 11 -2.17 4.06 -8.08
N GLU A 12 -3.30 4.33 -8.69
CA GLU A 12 -3.68 3.66 -9.93
C GLU A 12 -2.69 3.95 -11.05
N LYS A 13 -2.22 5.20 -11.13
CA LYS A 13 -1.19 5.56 -12.12
C LYS A 13 0.11 4.83 -11.85
N ASP A 14 0.49 4.74 -10.58
CA ASP A 14 1.71 4.02 -10.19
C ASP A 14 1.62 2.55 -10.60
N ILE A 15 0.47 1.93 -10.36
CA ILE A 15 0.27 0.52 -10.68
C ILE A 15 0.39 0.26 -12.17
N LYS A 16 -0.13 1.18 -12.99
CA LYS A 16 -0.03 1.03 -14.44
C LYS A 16 1.42 1.03 -14.93
N ARG A 17 2.32 1.65 -14.18
CA ARG A 17 3.73 1.73 -14.55
C ARG A 17 4.55 0.55 -14.05
N LEU A 18 3.97 -0.29 -13.22
CA LEU A 18 4.66 -1.46 -12.74
C LEU A 18 4.72 -2.53 -13.82
N SER A 19 5.78 -3.35 -13.77
CA SER A 19 5.85 -4.52 -14.65
C SER A 19 4.72 -5.48 -14.32
N PRO A 20 4.33 -6.37 -15.24
CA PRO A 20 3.30 -7.36 -14.93
C PRO A 20 3.62 -8.20 -13.70
N LYS A 21 4.89 -8.55 -13.53
CA LYS A 21 5.32 -9.33 -12.36
C LYS A 21 5.07 -8.59 -11.06
N LEU A 22 5.38 -7.29 -11.03
CA LEU A 22 5.18 -6.48 -9.84
C LEU A 22 3.71 -6.20 -9.59
N ARG A 23 2.91 -6.07 -10.65
CA ARG A 23 1.47 -5.91 -10.49
C ARG A 23 0.85 -7.16 -9.86
N ASP A 24 1.29 -8.33 -10.26
CA ASP A 24 0.81 -9.58 -9.68
C ASP A 24 1.20 -9.68 -8.22
N LYS A 25 2.43 -9.28 -7.90
CA LYS A 25 2.91 -9.26 -6.52
C LYS A 25 2.09 -8.29 -5.67
N LEU A 26 1.79 -7.12 -6.22
CA LEU A 26 0.97 -6.13 -5.54
C LEU A 26 -0.42 -6.68 -5.24
N LYS A 27 -1.04 -7.36 -6.21
CA LYS A 27 -2.35 -7.96 -6.00
C LYS A 27 -2.33 -8.99 -4.88
N ALA A 28 -1.27 -9.80 -4.82
CA ALA A 28 -1.12 -10.78 -3.76
C ALA A 28 -0.96 -10.12 -2.40
N ILE A 29 -0.16 -9.06 -2.32
CA ILE A 29 0.03 -8.31 -1.07
C ILE A 29 -1.29 -7.68 -0.62
N VAL A 30 -2.03 -7.08 -1.55
CA VAL A 30 -3.31 -6.47 -1.23
C VAL A 30 -4.28 -7.51 -0.66
N ARG A 31 -4.39 -8.64 -1.34
CA ARG A 31 -5.34 -9.68 -0.95
C ARG A 31 -4.95 -10.37 0.35
N ASN A 32 -3.68 -10.73 0.48
CA ASN A 32 -3.25 -11.59 1.57
C ASN A 32 -2.76 -10.83 2.79
N ARG A 33 -2.47 -9.55 2.63
CA ARG A 33 -1.87 -8.78 3.71
C ARG A 33 -2.64 -7.52 4.04
N LEU A 34 -2.86 -6.63 3.08
CA LEU A 34 -3.51 -5.35 3.36
C LEU A 34 -4.98 -5.53 3.74
N ALA A 35 -5.67 -6.46 3.09
CA ALA A 35 -7.08 -6.71 3.38
C ALA A 35 -7.28 -7.48 4.69
N VAL A 36 -6.27 -8.18 5.15
CA VAL A 36 -6.39 -9.07 6.32
C VAL A 36 -5.70 -8.49 7.55
N GLU A 37 -4.46 -8.03 7.37
CA GLU A 37 -3.65 -7.53 8.47
C GLU A 37 -2.94 -6.24 8.07
N PRO A 38 -3.70 -5.15 7.87
CA PRO A 38 -3.08 -3.90 7.41
C PRO A 38 -2.06 -3.31 8.39
N TYR A 39 -2.18 -3.60 9.67
CA TYR A 39 -1.23 -3.12 10.66
C TYR A 39 0.11 -3.87 10.63
N SER A 40 0.23 -4.90 9.81
CA SER A 40 1.49 -5.65 9.70
C SER A 40 2.55 -4.88 8.90
N GLY A 41 2.17 -3.80 8.22
CA GLY A 41 3.13 -2.97 7.51
C GLY A 41 3.94 -2.12 8.47
N LYS A 42 4.93 -1.43 7.93
CA LYS A 42 5.79 -0.54 8.71
C LYS A 42 5.09 0.80 8.92
N ALA A 43 4.90 1.17 10.19
CA ALA A 43 4.36 2.49 10.51
C ALA A 43 5.40 3.56 10.18
N LEU A 44 4.97 4.60 9.49
CA LEU A 44 5.86 5.69 9.11
C LEU A 44 5.87 6.76 10.19
N LEU A 45 6.96 7.52 10.22
CA LEU A 45 7.19 8.54 11.26
C LEU A 45 7.26 9.93 10.65
N GLY A 46 7.34 10.92 11.54
CA GLY A 46 7.49 12.32 11.12
C GLY A 46 6.26 12.82 10.40
N SER A 47 6.47 13.51 9.28
CA SER A 47 5.37 14.09 8.50
C SER A 47 4.46 13.03 7.91
N LEU A 48 4.88 11.76 7.89
CA LEU A 48 4.11 10.66 7.36
C LEU A 48 3.46 9.82 8.45
N LYS A 49 3.44 10.33 9.67
CA LYS A 49 2.79 9.64 10.78
C LYS A 49 1.32 9.38 10.45
N GLY A 50 0.88 8.15 10.70
CA GLY A 50 -0.48 7.74 10.36
C GLY A 50 -0.55 6.93 9.09
N TYR A 51 0.56 6.87 8.33
CA TYR A 51 0.65 6.03 7.15
C TYR A 51 1.51 4.81 7.42
N TYR A 52 1.34 3.81 6.58
CA TYR A 52 2.07 2.56 6.66
C TYR A 52 2.68 2.24 5.31
N SER A 53 3.72 1.43 5.30
CA SER A 53 4.29 0.98 4.04
C SER A 53 4.62 -0.49 4.06
N VAL A 54 4.57 -1.09 2.87
CA VAL A 54 5.00 -2.47 2.64
C VAL A 54 5.88 -2.45 1.42
N ARG A 55 7.02 -3.13 1.49
CA ARG A 55 7.94 -3.19 0.35
C ARG A 55 7.31 -4.01 -0.77
N LEU A 56 7.33 -3.44 -1.96
CA LEU A 56 6.86 -4.12 -3.17
C LEU A 56 8.04 -4.67 -3.96
N SER A 57 9.10 -3.87 -4.08
CA SER A 57 10.32 -4.26 -4.77
C SER A 57 11.50 -3.60 -4.09
N PHE A 58 12.69 -3.79 -4.63
CA PHE A 58 13.87 -3.11 -4.12
C PHE A 58 13.69 -1.59 -4.05
N GLN A 59 12.99 -1.03 -5.02
CA GLN A 59 12.84 0.42 -5.14
C GLN A 59 11.45 0.93 -4.76
N ASP A 60 10.44 0.08 -4.81
CA ASP A 60 9.07 0.54 -4.70
C ASP A 60 8.41 0.10 -3.40
N ARG A 61 7.58 0.97 -2.84
CA ARG A 61 6.81 0.68 -1.64
C ARG A 61 5.35 1.01 -1.87
N ILE A 62 4.49 0.22 -1.26
CA ILE A 62 3.07 0.51 -1.19
C ILE A 62 2.86 1.35 0.06
N VAL A 63 2.30 2.55 -0.09
CA VAL A 63 2.02 3.43 1.05
C VAL A 63 0.51 3.52 1.20
N TYR A 64 0.03 3.34 2.40
CA TYR A 64 -1.41 3.27 2.63
C TYR A 64 -1.77 3.81 4.01
N SER A 65 -3.05 4.15 4.18
CA SER A 65 -3.62 4.54 5.46
C SER A 65 -4.71 3.55 5.84
N ILE A 66 -5.00 3.47 7.14
CA ILE A 66 -5.97 2.51 7.66
C ILE A 66 -7.09 3.29 8.33
N HIS A 67 -8.32 2.96 7.95
CA HIS A 67 -9.52 3.61 8.47
C HIS A 67 -10.41 2.54 9.11
N ASP A 68 -10.19 2.29 10.39
CA ASP A 68 -10.84 1.19 11.11
C ASP A 68 -12.34 1.31 11.16
N ASN A 69 -12.85 2.52 11.35
CA ASN A 69 -14.29 2.72 11.45
C ASN A 69 -15.03 2.26 10.20
N GLU A 70 -14.33 2.27 9.06
CA GLU A 70 -14.90 1.89 7.78
C GLU A 70 -14.39 0.54 7.31
N LEU A 71 -13.52 -0.11 8.07
CA LEU A 71 -12.80 -1.32 7.65
C LEU A 71 -12.21 -1.11 6.26
N LEU A 72 -11.51 0.00 6.11
CA LEU A 72 -10.99 0.45 4.83
C LEU A 72 -9.48 0.67 4.90
N VAL A 73 -8.78 0.19 3.87
CA VAL A 73 -7.38 0.52 3.62
C VAL A 73 -7.34 1.35 2.34
N LEU A 74 -6.76 2.53 2.42
CA LEU A 74 -6.61 3.39 1.26
C LEU A 74 -5.15 3.40 0.83
N VAL A 75 -4.90 2.88 -0.37
CA VAL A 75 -3.54 2.86 -0.95
C VAL A 75 -3.32 4.19 -1.65
N LEU A 76 -2.35 4.96 -1.15
CA LEU A 76 -2.05 6.30 -1.68
C LEU A 76 -1.00 6.24 -2.79
N ARG A 77 -0.02 5.37 -2.64
CA ARG A 77 1.06 5.22 -3.62
C ARG A 77 1.45 3.76 -3.71
N ALA A 78 1.89 3.36 -4.89
CA ALA A 78 2.35 1.99 -5.13
C ALA A 78 3.74 1.97 -5.76
N ARG A 79 4.34 3.13 -5.95
CA ARG A 79 5.66 3.24 -6.56
C ARG A 79 6.31 4.52 -6.05
N THR A 80 6.94 4.41 -4.87
CA THR A 80 7.58 5.57 -4.27
C THR A 80 8.96 5.22 -3.76
N HIS A 81 9.86 6.18 -3.86
CA HIS A 81 11.16 6.12 -3.23
C HIS A 81 11.10 6.93 -1.96
N TYR A 82 11.32 6.28 -0.83
CA TYR A 82 11.45 6.98 0.42
C TYR A 82 12.86 6.90 0.90
N GLY A 83 13.29 8.01 1.41
CA GLY A 83 14.55 8.11 2.02
C GLY A 83 15.65 8.01 1.02
N GLY A 84 15.23 8.34 -0.10
CA GLY A 84 16.18 8.47 -1.19
C GLY A 84 17.40 7.78 -0.93
#